data_44a715fe51146735c8942c06889127da
#
_entry.id   44a715fe51146735c8942c06889127da
#
_cell.length_a   1.000
_cell.length_b   1.000
_cell.length_c   1.000
_cell.angle_alpha   90.00
_cell.angle_beta   90.00
_cell.angle_gamma   90.00
#
_symmetry.space_group_name_H-M   'P 1'
#
loop_
_entity.id
_entity.type
_entity.pdbx_description
1 polymer ?
#
loop_
_entity_poly.entity_id
_entity_poly.type
_entity_poly.pdbx_seq_one_letter_code
_entity_poly.pdbx_strand_id
1 'polypeptide(L)'
;MSGARQSARITFVVGLGTVALAACSSAATPSPSAAPASVAPAASTAASTAPSVAPSAAPSAAASAAGSQWTTSNPFKAAFIYVGAASDAGWTHAHDVGRLAMEASFGGRVQTMFKENVPEGPQTAQVITQLVNQGANIIFATSFGYQDAMVAAAKKYPNVLFEQATGTELATNLSEYYGAGEDGDYLSGMAAGAASKTGKIGFVAPFAIPEVIREIDAFTMGARVTNPKATVKVVWTNTWFAPATERSAAESLVAAGVDVLGDGQDSPTTGQVAAAAGLKWTGYDSDQTSFAPDAWLTATTYNWGPYYTQEVTAAMGGTWKSHFYYGGFADGFIVMAPFGKSVDAATQAAITAKEAAIKAGTFDPFTGPITKQDGSVGVPAGTTLSVNDKYSLSWFVQGVIGSAKG
;
A
#
# COMPACT_ATOMS: atom_id res chain seq x y z
N MET A 1 -21.25 -52.52 -37.01
CA MET A 1 -20.01 -52.24 -37.77
C MET A 1 -19.23 -51.28 -36.90
N SER A 2 -18.49 -51.75 -35.97
CA SER A 2 -17.13 -52.29 -36.01
C SER A 2 -16.07 -51.25 -36.41
N GLY A 3 -15.17 -50.95 -35.49
CA GLY A 3 -13.84 -50.42 -35.66
C GLY A 3 -13.54 -49.22 -34.76
N ALA A 4 -12.62 -49.18 -33.98
CA ALA A 4 -11.52 -49.91 -33.37
C ALA A 4 -10.78 -48.87 -32.49
N ARG A 5 -10.49 -49.25 -31.27
CA ARG A 5 -9.67 -48.45 -30.31
C ARG A 5 -8.17 -48.60 -30.70
N GLN A 6 -7.45 -47.53 -30.73
CA GLN A 6 -5.98 -47.57 -30.69
C GLN A 6 -5.45 -46.89 -29.42
N SER A 7 -4.88 -47.73 -28.56
CA SER A 7 -4.14 -47.31 -27.36
C SER A 7 -2.66 -47.13 -27.74
N ALA A 8 -2.10 -45.96 -27.50
CA ALA A 8 -0.66 -45.74 -27.60
C ALA A 8 -0.04 -45.86 -26.19
N ARG A 9 0.82 -46.88 -26.03
CA ARG A 9 1.72 -47.06 -24.86
C ARG A 9 2.98 -46.27 -25.07
N ILE A 10 3.31 -45.43 -24.12
CA ILE A 10 4.63 -44.76 -24.06
C ILE A 10 5.47 -45.47 -22.99
N THR A 11 6.58 -45.99 -23.41
CA THR A 11 7.60 -46.75 -22.64
C THR A 11 8.53 -45.77 -21.91
N PHE A 12 8.70 -45.96 -20.60
CA PHE A 12 9.71 -45.32 -19.80
C PHE A 12 11.08 -45.96 -20.03
N VAL A 13 12.12 -45.16 -20.30
CA VAL A 13 13.51 -45.54 -20.24
C VAL A 13 14.14 -44.91 -19.01
N VAL A 14 14.58 -45.77 -18.08
CA VAL A 14 15.34 -45.40 -16.89
C VAL A 14 16.83 -45.45 -17.28
N GLY A 15 17.51 -44.33 -17.14
CA GLY A 15 18.99 -44.24 -17.28
C GLY A 15 19.60 -44.00 -15.90
N LEU A 16 20.25 -45.05 -15.34
CA LEU A 16 21.17 -44.96 -14.22
C LEU A 16 22.52 -44.38 -14.71
N GLY A 17 23.00 -43.35 -14.06
CA GLY A 17 24.34 -42.82 -14.20
C GLY A 17 25.00 -42.62 -12.85
N THR A 18 25.86 -43.56 -12.48
CA THR A 18 26.81 -43.49 -11.35
C THR A 18 28.10 -42.81 -11.75
N VAL A 19 28.61 -41.85 -10.97
CA VAL A 19 30.07 -41.50 -10.91
C VAL A 19 30.34 -40.81 -9.57
N ALA A 20 31.00 -41.44 -8.72
CA ALA A 20 32.34 -41.44 -8.14
C ALA A 20 32.76 -40.15 -7.39
N LEU A 21 33.06 -40.42 -6.09
CA LEU A 21 33.78 -39.55 -5.13
C LEU A 21 35.22 -39.23 -5.59
N ALA A 22 35.67 -38.02 -5.29
CA ALA A 22 37.07 -37.75 -5.03
C ALA A 22 37.18 -36.77 -3.86
N ALA A 23 37.78 -37.22 -2.78
CA ALA A 23 38.21 -36.47 -1.62
C ALA A 23 39.68 -36.02 -1.79
N CYS A 24 40.01 -34.80 -1.29
CA CYS A 24 41.34 -34.38 -0.78
C CYS A 24 41.16 -33.07 -0.04
N SER A 25 41.19 -33.01 1.19
CA SER A 25 42.07 -32.76 2.34
C SER A 25 43.10 -31.62 2.15
N SER A 26 43.06 -30.61 3.02
CA SER A 26 44.09 -30.13 3.97
C SER A 26 43.82 -28.68 4.38
N ALA A 27 43.43 -28.44 5.57
CA ALA A 27 44.00 -27.76 6.72
C ALA A 27 44.93 -26.55 6.48
N ALA A 28 44.55 -25.41 7.08
CA ALA A 28 45.38 -24.56 7.93
C ALA A 28 44.60 -23.42 8.55
N THR A 29 44.47 -23.45 9.88
CA THR A 29 44.18 -22.30 10.74
C THR A 29 45.41 -21.42 10.90
N PRO A 30 45.23 -20.11 11.17
CA PRO A 30 45.95 -19.49 12.27
C PRO A 30 45.03 -18.71 13.22
N SER A 31 45.42 -18.83 14.49
CA SER A 31 44.86 -18.20 15.69
C SER A 31 45.49 -16.79 15.92
N PRO A 32 45.08 -16.09 17.01
CA PRO A 32 44.61 -14.70 16.94
C PRO A 32 45.68 -13.68 17.33
N SER A 33 45.53 -12.45 16.84
CA SER A 33 46.31 -11.30 17.29
C SER A 33 45.53 -10.41 18.20
N ALA A 34 46.19 -9.97 19.26
CA ALA A 34 45.72 -9.22 20.40
C ALA A 34 45.24 -7.79 20.07
N ALA A 35 44.27 -7.32 20.84
CA ALA A 35 43.81 -5.94 20.88
C ALA A 35 44.74 -5.05 21.71
N PRO A 36 44.90 -3.76 21.38
CA PRO A 36 45.42 -2.78 22.32
C PRO A 36 44.29 -2.06 23.08
N ALA A 37 44.54 -1.80 24.34
CA ALA A 37 43.67 -1.12 25.29
C ALA A 37 43.40 0.34 24.91
N SER A 38 42.14 0.77 25.04
CA SER A 38 41.69 2.13 24.89
C SER A 38 41.64 2.82 26.25
N VAL A 39 42.27 3.98 26.31
CA VAL A 39 42.31 4.86 27.47
C VAL A 39 41.10 5.79 27.43
N ALA A 40 40.35 5.89 28.55
CA ALA A 40 39.22 6.78 28.71
C ALA A 40 39.73 8.26 28.96
N PRO A 41 39.09 9.27 28.42
CA PRO A 41 39.23 10.63 28.90
C PRO A 41 38.09 11.04 29.84
N ALA A 42 38.49 11.85 30.81
CA ALA A 42 37.74 12.34 31.96
C ALA A 42 36.54 13.23 31.60
N ALA A 43 35.54 13.18 32.48
CA ALA A 43 34.38 14.07 32.49
C ALA A 43 34.79 15.52 32.78
N SER A 44 34.32 16.45 31.92
CA SER A 44 34.32 17.87 32.20
C SER A 44 32.88 18.35 32.36
N THR A 45 32.52 18.73 33.57
CA THR A 45 31.27 19.42 33.90
C THR A 45 31.40 20.88 33.54
N ALA A 46 30.61 21.35 32.54
CA ALA A 46 30.37 22.77 32.35
C ALA A 46 28.84 22.98 32.29
N ALA A 47 28.33 23.65 33.32
CA ALA A 47 27.01 24.19 33.36
C ALA A 47 26.90 25.34 32.33
N SER A 48 25.98 25.22 31.38
CA SER A 48 25.63 26.32 30.47
C SER A 48 24.19 26.74 30.72
N THR A 49 24.07 28.00 31.15
CA THR A 49 22.83 28.73 31.35
C THR A 49 22.08 28.88 30.01
N ALA A 50 20.85 28.46 29.98
CA ALA A 50 19.96 28.67 28.84
C ALA A 50 19.55 30.13 28.72
N PRO A 51 19.61 30.76 27.53
CA PRO A 51 18.90 32.01 27.30
C PRO A 51 17.43 31.70 26.95
N SER A 52 16.53 32.33 27.70
CA SER A 52 15.11 32.45 27.41
C SER A 52 14.94 33.14 26.05
N VAL A 53 14.44 32.39 25.06
CA VAL A 53 14.04 32.94 23.78
C VAL A 53 12.54 33.23 23.84
N ALA A 54 12.17 34.50 23.77
CA ALA A 54 10.81 34.98 23.59
C ALA A 54 10.20 34.40 22.30
N PRO A 55 8.87 34.18 22.23
CA PRO A 55 8.23 33.70 21.00
C PRO A 55 8.42 34.76 19.91
N SER A 56 9.19 34.39 18.89
CA SER A 56 9.31 35.16 17.67
C SER A 56 7.95 35.16 16.96
N ALA A 57 7.39 36.34 16.76
CA ALA A 57 6.22 36.57 15.95
C ALA A 57 6.43 35.92 14.58
N ALA A 58 5.47 35.13 14.13
CA ALA A 58 5.42 34.58 12.78
C ALA A 58 5.57 35.73 11.77
N PRO A 59 6.43 35.61 10.74
CA PRO A 59 6.42 36.58 9.68
C PRO A 59 5.12 36.42 8.92
N SER A 60 4.23 37.39 9.02
CA SER A 60 3.15 37.60 8.07
C SER A 60 3.81 37.85 6.72
N ALA A 61 4.05 36.81 5.95
CA ALA A 61 4.42 36.92 4.57
C ALA A 61 3.20 37.49 3.84
N ALA A 62 3.21 38.79 3.63
CA ALA A 62 2.48 39.39 2.52
C ALA A 62 3.07 38.74 1.26
N ALA A 63 2.44 37.67 0.77
CA ALA A 63 2.66 37.15 -0.55
C ALA A 63 2.29 38.30 -1.51
N SER A 64 3.31 38.97 -2.03
CA SER A 64 3.15 39.84 -3.19
C SER A 64 2.38 39.03 -4.23
N ALA A 65 1.17 39.45 -4.53
CA ALA A 65 0.39 38.98 -5.64
C ALA A 65 1.07 39.44 -6.95
N ALA A 66 2.16 38.78 -7.31
CA ALA A 66 2.51 38.60 -8.72
C ALA A 66 1.31 37.82 -9.30
N GLY A 67 0.53 38.46 -10.14
CA GLY A 67 -0.68 37.85 -10.71
C GLY A 67 -0.32 36.47 -11.24
N SER A 68 -0.96 35.42 -10.67
CA SER A 68 -0.72 34.04 -11.07
C SER A 68 -0.85 33.95 -12.58
N GLN A 69 0.14 33.43 -13.28
CA GLN A 69 0.05 33.18 -14.74
C GLN A 69 -1.11 32.23 -15.09
N TRP A 70 -1.65 31.54 -14.07
CA TRP A 70 -2.71 30.57 -14.19
C TRP A 70 -4.06 31.22 -13.86
N THR A 71 -4.95 31.22 -14.86
CA THR A 71 -6.30 31.85 -14.82
C THR A 71 -7.31 30.88 -15.36
N THR A 72 -8.61 31.22 -15.27
CA THR A 72 -9.68 30.44 -15.88
C THR A 72 -9.60 30.36 -17.41
N SER A 73 -8.98 31.36 -18.06
CA SER A 73 -8.73 31.36 -19.51
C SER A 73 -7.39 30.73 -19.91
N ASN A 74 -6.48 30.53 -18.97
CA ASN A 74 -5.21 29.82 -19.13
C ASN A 74 -4.95 28.94 -17.90
N PRO A 75 -5.70 27.82 -17.75
CA PRO A 75 -5.59 26.99 -16.56
C PRO A 75 -4.30 26.16 -16.54
N PHE A 76 -3.81 25.90 -15.33
CA PHE A 76 -2.80 24.88 -15.10
C PHE A 76 -3.41 23.50 -15.38
N LYS A 77 -2.72 22.65 -16.14
CA LYS A 77 -3.24 21.34 -16.53
C LYS A 77 -2.61 20.23 -15.70
N ALA A 78 -3.42 19.56 -14.87
CA ALA A 78 -3.04 18.38 -14.14
C ALA A 78 -3.64 17.13 -14.81
N ALA A 79 -2.81 16.17 -15.16
CA ALA A 79 -3.23 14.95 -15.82
C ALA A 79 -3.12 13.74 -14.90
N PHE A 80 -4.00 12.75 -15.08
CA PHE A 80 -4.04 11.53 -14.28
C PHE A 80 -4.05 10.30 -15.17
N ILE A 81 -3.32 9.27 -14.77
CA ILE A 81 -3.27 7.96 -15.43
C ILE A 81 -3.76 6.92 -14.44
N TYR A 82 -4.89 6.29 -14.74
CA TYR A 82 -5.57 5.32 -13.90
C TYR A 82 -5.43 3.90 -14.45
N VAL A 83 -5.12 2.95 -13.58
CA VAL A 83 -5.01 1.53 -13.91
C VAL A 83 -6.38 0.89 -14.17
N GLY A 84 -7.40 1.33 -13.43
CA GLY A 84 -8.79 0.90 -13.54
C GLY A 84 -9.72 2.00 -14.05
N ALA A 85 -11.01 1.74 -13.97
CA ALA A 85 -12.05 2.72 -14.27
C ALA A 85 -12.29 3.64 -13.06
N ALA A 86 -12.57 4.92 -13.27
CA ALA A 86 -12.94 5.85 -12.21
C ALA A 86 -14.21 5.42 -11.44
N SER A 87 -14.93 4.43 -11.93
CA SER A 87 -16.12 3.84 -11.32
C SER A 87 -15.90 2.47 -10.69
N ASP A 88 -14.64 2.04 -10.45
CA ASP A 88 -14.33 0.71 -9.88
C ASP A 88 -14.82 0.53 -8.44
N ALA A 89 -15.07 1.63 -7.74
CA ALA A 89 -15.47 1.73 -6.35
C ALA A 89 -14.35 1.44 -5.33
N GLY A 90 -13.11 1.31 -5.77
CA GLY A 90 -11.92 1.07 -4.96
C GLY A 90 -10.84 2.11 -5.22
N TRP A 91 -9.66 1.65 -5.60
CA TRP A 91 -8.44 2.43 -5.82
C TRP A 91 -8.63 3.60 -6.79
N THR A 92 -9.04 3.31 -8.04
CA THR A 92 -9.18 4.36 -9.05
C THR A 92 -10.28 5.35 -8.69
N HIS A 93 -11.39 4.87 -8.12
CA HIS A 93 -12.45 5.74 -7.61
C HIS A 93 -11.93 6.71 -6.54
N ALA A 94 -11.16 6.24 -5.57
CA ALA A 94 -10.60 7.08 -4.52
C ALA A 94 -9.67 8.17 -5.10
N HIS A 95 -8.82 7.81 -6.07
CA HIS A 95 -7.97 8.77 -6.78
C HIS A 95 -8.78 9.81 -7.56
N ASP A 96 -9.85 9.40 -8.23
CA ASP A 96 -10.70 10.32 -9.01
C ASP A 96 -11.49 11.28 -8.10
N VAL A 97 -11.97 10.81 -6.96
CA VAL A 97 -12.56 11.66 -5.91
C VAL A 97 -11.54 12.72 -5.46
N GLY A 98 -10.29 12.31 -5.20
CA GLY A 98 -9.20 13.22 -4.85
C GLY A 98 -8.89 14.24 -5.95
N ARG A 99 -8.85 13.81 -7.22
CA ARG A 99 -8.69 14.68 -8.40
C ARG A 99 -9.78 15.73 -8.49
N LEU A 100 -11.05 15.32 -8.36
CA LEU A 100 -12.19 16.23 -8.42
C LEU A 100 -12.19 17.24 -7.26
N ALA A 101 -11.86 16.80 -6.05
CA ALA A 101 -11.75 17.68 -4.88
C ALA A 101 -10.63 18.73 -5.08
N MET A 102 -9.48 18.29 -5.58
CA MET A 102 -8.36 19.18 -5.94
C MET A 102 -8.78 20.18 -7.00
N GLU A 103 -9.34 19.76 -8.13
CA GLU A 103 -9.76 20.65 -9.22
C GLU A 103 -10.74 21.71 -8.72
N ALA A 104 -11.75 21.30 -7.94
CA ALA A 104 -12.75 22.20 -7.36
C ALA A 104 -12.12 23.27 -6.46
N SER A 105 -11.06 22.95 -5.71
CA SER A 105 -10.39 23.86 -4.77
C SER A 105 -9.72 25.06 -5.47
N PHE A 106 -9.41 24.96 -6.76
CA PHE A 106 -8.74 26.01 -7.52
C PHE A 106 -9.67 26.96 -8.29
N GLY A 107 -11.01 26.75 -8.21
CA GLY A 107 -11.99 27.68 -8.80
C GLY A 107 -11.78 27.94 -10.30
N GLY A 108 -11.47 26.90 -11.08
CA GLY A 108 -11.27 26.95 -12.53
C GLY A 108 -9.86 27.37 -12.99
N ARG A 109 -8.94 27.68 -12.07
CA ARG A 109 -7.53 27.95 -12.40
C ARG A 109 -6.72 26.66 -12.67
N VAL A 110 -7.25 25.51 -12.33
CA VAL A 110 -6.74 24.18 -12.67
C VAL A 110 -7.78 23.48 -13.53
N GLN A 111 -7.34 22.82 -14.56
CA GLN A 111 -8.13 21.92 -15.39
C GLN A 111 -7.51 20.54 -15.31
N THR A 112 -8.32 19.54 -14.99
CA THR A 112 -7.84 18.17 -14.99
C THR A 112 -8.18 17.45 -16.31
N MET A 113 -7.35 16.47 -16.63
CA MET A 113 -7.58 15.47 -17.66
C MET A 113 -7.17 14.10 -17.13
N PHE A 114 -7.79 13.04 -17.61
CA PHE A 114 -7.39 11.70 -17.18
C PHE A 114 -7.52 10.67 -18.29
N LYS A 115 -6.83 9.55 -18.10
CA LYS A 115 -6.95 8.32 -18.89
C LYS A 115 -7.15 7.17 -17.94
N GLU A 116 -8.22 6.43 -18.12
CA GLU A 116 -8.57 5.27 -17.31
C GLU A 116 -8.34 3.97 -18.08
N ASN A 117 -8.29 2.84 -17.34
CA ASN A 117 -8.03 1.52 -17.90
C ASN A 117 -6.73 1.45 -18.71
N VAL A 118 -5.70 2.15 -18.23
CA VAL A 118 -4.37 2.15 -18.86
C VAL A 118 -3.61 0.93 -18.32
N PRO A 119 -3.29 -0.07 -19.15
CA PRO A 119 -2.52 -1.20 -18.70
C PRO A 119 -1.10 -0.79 -18.28
N GLU A 120 -0.59 -1.42 -17.23
CA GLU A 120 0.81 -1.30 -16.85
C GLU A 120 1.73 -1.84 -17.96
N GLY A 121 2.86 -1.15 -18.20
CA GLY A 121 3.84 -1.52 -19.22
C GLY A 121 3.92 -0.56 -20.41
N PRO A 122 4.22 -1.04 -21.64
CA PRO A 122 4.59 -0.18 -22.77
C PRO A 122 3.54 0.86 -23.22
N GLN A 123 2.26 0.59 -22.98
CA GLN A 123 1.16 1.50 -23.34
C GLN A 123 1.17 2.77 -22.46
N THR A 124 1.63 2.69 -21.23
CA THR A 124 1.75 3.83 -20.32
C THR A 124 2.57 4.96 -20.93
N ALA A 125 3.71 4.65 -21.56
CA ALA A 125 4.58 5.64 -22.20
C ALA A 125 3.88 6.39 -23.36
N GLN A 126 2.97 5.72 -24.08
CA GLN A 126 2.17 6.34 -25.15
C GLN A 126 1.13 7.29 -24.55
N VAL A 127 0.47 6.89 -23.46
CA VAL A 127 -0.51 7.73 -22.75
C VAL A 127 0.17 8.96 -22.16
N ILE A 128 1.33 8.82 -21.51
CA ILE A 128 2.12 9.96 -21.02
C ILE A 128 2.42 10.94 -22.17
N THR A 129 2.91 10.43 -23.31
CA THR A 129 3.20 11.27 -24.47
C THR A 129 1.96 12.03 -24.97
N GLN A 130 0.80 11.39 -24.97
CA GLN A 130 -0.46 12.05 -25.36
C GLN A 130 -0.83 13.19 -24.40
N LEU A 131 -0.72 12.95 -23.07
CA LEU A 131 -1.04 13.95 -22.06
C LEU A 131 -0.07 15.13 -22.10
N VAL A 132 1.23 14.89 -22.30
CA VAL A 132 2.22 15.94 -22.52
C VAL A 132 1.88 16.78 -23.76
N ASN A 133 1.53 16.15 -24.89
CA ASN A 133 1.13 16.84 -26.10
C ASN A 133 -0.18 17.66 -25.95
N GLN A 134 -1.04 17.28 -24.99
CA GLN A 134 -2.23 18.04 -24.60
C GLN A 134 -1.91 19.20 -23.66
N GLY A 135 -0.63 19.36 -23.29
CA GLY A 135 -0.11 20.45 -22.47
C GLY A 135 -0.20 20.21 -20.98
N ALA A 136 -0.12 18.96 -20.51
CA ALA A 136 -0.02 18.65 -19.09
C ALA A 136 1.21 19.32 -18.48
N ASN A 137 1.02 20.01 -17.36
CA ASN A 137 2.09 20.62 -16.57
C ASN A 137 2.60 19.65 -15.49
N ILE A 138 1.69 18.83 -14.94
CA ILE A 138 1.98 17.77 -13.97
C ILE A 138 1.17 16.52 -14.36
N ILE A 139 1.74 15.33 -14.17
CA ILE A 139 1.11 14.05 -14.45
C ILE A 139 1.20 13.17 -13.21
N PHE A 140 0.05 12.77 -12.68
CA PHE A 140 -0.10 11.78 -11.61
C PHE A 140 -0.38 10.41 -12.23
N ALA A 141 0.47 9.43 -11.95
CA ALA A 141 0.30 8.04 -12.37
C ALA A 141 0.02 7.17 -11.14
N THR A 142 -1.12 6.49 -11.14
CA THR A 142 -1.68 5.87 -9.93
C THR A 142 -1.55 4.36 -9.93
N SER A 143 -0.36 3.83 -10.23
CA SER A 143 -0.08 2.40 -10.11
C SER A 143 1.40 2.09 -10.01
N PHE A 144 1.74 1.02 -9.28
CA PHE A 144 3.09 0.50 -9.10
C PHE A 144 3.78 0.20 -10.45
N GLY A 145 3.09 -0.47 -11.35
CA GLY A 145 3.68 -0.90 -12.64
C GLY A 145 3.90 0.21 -13.67
N TYR A 146 3.66 1.47 -13.32
CA TYR A 146 3.97 2.61 -14.19
C TYR A 146 5.40 3.14 -14.03
N GLN A 147 6.17 2.66 -13.03
CA GLN A 147 7.45 3.23 -12.63
C GLN A 147 8.44 3.39 -13.80
N ASP A 148 8.70 2.33 -14.57
CA ASP A 148 9.66 2.40 -15.69
C ASP A 148 9.26 3.48 -16.73
N ALA A 149 7.96 3.58 -17.02
CA ALA A 149 7.44 4.57 -17.96
C ALA A 149 7.56 5.99 -17.40
N MET A 150 7.32 6.20 -16.11
CA MET A 150 7.43 7.49 -15.43
C MET A 150 8.88 7.96 -15.33
N VAL A 151 9.81 7.10 -14.97
CA VAL A 151 11.27 7.37 -14.95
C VAL A 151 11.77 7.75 -16.35
N ALA A 152 11.34 7.01 -17.39
CA ALA A 152 11.71 7.32 -18.76
C ALA A 152 11.09 8.66 -19.22
N ALA A 153 9.85 8.95 -18.84
CA ALA A 153 9.16 10.19 -19.17
C ALA A 153 9.77 11.40 -18.47
N ALA A 154 10.17 11.29 -17.22
CA ALA A 154 10.85 12.35 -16.47
C ALA A 154 12.13 12.81 -17.20
N LYS A 155 12.93 11.86 -17.69
CA LYS A 155 14.12 12.16 -18.50
C LYS A 155 13.77 12.81 -19.84
N LYS A 156 12.70 12.36 -20.49
CA LYS A 156 12.30 12.82 -21.84
C LYS A 156 11.65 14.19 -21.82
N TYR A 157 10.92 14.53 -20.76
CA TYR A 157 10.11 15.75 -20.65
C TYR A 157 10.51 16.57 -19.42
N PRO A 158 11.70 17.21 -19.40
CA PRO A 158 12.25 17.87 -18.20
C PRO A 158 11.42 19.06 -17.73
N ASN A 159 10.50 19.58 -18.52
CA ASN A 159 9.64 20.70 -18.18
C ASN A 159 8.23 20.26 -17.70
N VAL A 160 7.96 18.97 -17.58
CA VAL A 160 6.73 18.40 -17.03
C VAL A 160 7.08 17.78 -15.69
N LEU A 161 6.21 17.96 -14.70
CA LEU A 161 6.34 17.33 -13.39
C LEU A 161 5.62 15.99 -13.38
N PHE A 162 6.15 15.06 -12.63
CA PHE A 162 5.64 13.69 -12.54
C PHE A 162 5.48 13.29 -11.07
N GLU A 163 4.37 12.66 -10.77
CA GLU A 163 3.99 12.15 -9.46
C GLU A 163 3.55 10.70 -9.63
N GLN A 164 4.21 9.77 -8.97
CA GLN A 164 3.83 8.36 -9.05
C GLN A 164 3.39 7.82 -7.69
N ALA A 165 2.21 7.20 -7.66
CA ALA A 165 1.79 6.43 -6.51
C ALA A 165 2.53 5.08 -6.45
N THR A 166 2.93 4.69 -5.25
CA THR A 166 3.56 3.38 -4.94
C THR A 166 4.91 3.11 -5.58
N GLY A 167 5.51 4.09 -6.26
CA GLY A 167 6.85 3.98 -6.84
C GLY A 167 7.97 4.06 -5.80
N THR A 168 9.21 3.87 -6.27
CA THR A 168 10.41 3.85 -5.43
C THR A 168 11.58 4.68 -5.98
N GLU A 169 11.43 5.32 -7.13
CA GLU A 169 12.48 6.04 -7.81
C GLU A 169 12.19 7.53 -7.96
N LEU A 170 13.13 8.37 -7.54
CA LEU A 170 13.05 9.82 -7.65
C LEU A 170 13.89 10.33 -8.83
N ALA A 171 13.45 11.44 -9.45
CA ALA A 171 14.24 12.22 -10.39
C ALA A 171 14.01 13.71 -10.14
N THR A 172 14.74 14.60 -10.81
CA THR A 172 14.64 16.05 -10.60
C THR A 172 13.20 16.57 -10.75
N ASN A 173 12.39 15.94 -11.61
CA ASN A 173 11.00 16.26 -11.91
C ASN A 173 10.04 15.07 -11.70
N LEU A 174 10.43 14.08 -10.90
CA LEU A 174 9.61 12.93 -10.50
C LEU A 174 9.64 12.79 -8.98
N SER A 175 8.45 12.83 -8.37
CA SER A 175 8.18 12.46 -6.98
C SER A 175 7.47 11.12 -6.89
N GLU A 176 7.57 10.52 -5.71
CA GLU A 176 6.88 9.31 -5.34
C GLU A 176 5.99 9.57 -4.13
N TYR A 177 4.77 9.04 -4.12
CA TYR A 177 3.85 9.21 -3.00
C TYR A 177 3.06 7.94 -2.72
N TYR A 178 2.85 7.69 -1.44
CA TYR A 178 1.97 6.64 -0.94
C TYR A 178 1.54 6.93 0.50
N GLY A 179 0.81 5.99 1.10
CA GLY A 179 0.38 6.08 2.49
C GLY A 179 0.66 4.80 3.26
N ALA A 180 0.63 4.95 4.58
CA ALA A 180 0.71 3.86 5.54
C ALA A 180 -0.62 3.09 5.58
N GLY A 181 -1.04 2.48 4.45
CA GLY A 181 -2.25 1.67 4.34
C GLY A 181 -2.28 0.53 5.35
N GLU A 182 -1.11 -0.05 5.62
CA GLU A 182 -0.95 -1.09 6.63
C GLU A 182 -1.41 -0.67 8.04
N ASP A 183 -1.36 0.61 8.37
CA ASP A 183 -1.88 1.12 9.65
C ASP A 183 -3.41 0.99 9.72
N GLY A 184 -4.10 1.31 8.62
CA GLY A 184 -5.54 1.14 8.48
C GLY A 184 -5.93 -0.34 8.40
N ASP A 185 -5.15 -1.15 7.70
CA ASP A 185 -5.40 -2.58 7.57
C ASP A 185 -5.24 -3.31 8.89
N TYR A 186 -4.32 -2.87 9.75
CA TYR A 186 -4.26 -3.35 11.13
C TYR A 186 -5.59 -3.10 11.87
N LEU A 187 -6.17 -1.91 11.72
CA LEU A 187 -7.44 -1.54 12.34
C LEU A 187 -8.62 -2.31 11.72
N SER A 188 -8.63 -2.49 10.40
CA SER A 188 -9.61 -3.33 9.68
C SER A 188 -9.51 -4.78 10.13
N GLY A 189 -8.29 -5.29 10.33
CA GLY A 189 -8.02 -6.59 10.91
C GLY A 189 -8.60 -6.74 12.32
N MET A 190 -8.49 -5.73 13.19
CA MET A 190 -9.12 -5.75 14.53
C MET A 190 -10.63 -5.93 14.42
N ALA A 191 -11.29 -5.25 13.48
CA ALA A 191 -12.73 -5.43 13.25
C ALA A 191 -13.05 -6.84 12.74
N ALA A 192 -12.26 -7.37 11.80
CA ALA A 192 -12.40 -8.71 11.25
C ALA A 192 -12.22 -9.80 12.32
N GLY A 193 -11.20 -9.69 13.15
CA GLY A 193 -10.92 -10.63 14.24
C GLY A 193 -12.04 -10.66 15.29
N ALA A 194 -12.56 -9.48 15.69
CA ALA A 194 -13.68 -9.36 16.62
C ALA A 194 -14.98 -9.96 16.06
N ALA A 195 -15.21 -9.81 14.76
CA ALA A 195 -16.40 -10.35 14.08
C ALA A 195 -16.34 -11.87 13.86
N SER A 196 -15.12 -12.44 13.74
CA SER A 196 -14.93 -13.85 13.44
C SER A 196 -15.22 -14.74 14.65
N LYS A 197 -16.17 -15.67 14.49
CA LYS A 197 -16.52 -16.68 15.49
C LYS A 197 -15.66 -17.91 15.40
N THR A 198 -15.22 -18.27 14.20
CA THR A 198 -14.41 -19.48 13.94
C THR A 198 -12.92 -19.22 14.06
N GLY A 199 -12.49 -17.95 14.01
CA GLY A 199 -11.10 -17.57 13.86
C GLY A 199 -10.52 -17.84 12.47
N LYS A 200 -11.38 -18.18 11.49
CA LYS A 200 -10.96 -18.40 10.11
C LYS A 200 -11.39 -17.22 9.26
N ILE A 201 -10.46 -16.43 8.85
CA ILE A 201 -10.65 -15.23 8.02
C ILE A 201 -10.07 -15.51 6.64
N GLY A 202 -10.73 -15.09 5.57
CA GLY A 202 -10.21 -15.12 4.22
C GLY A 202 -9.73 -13.74 3.80
N PHE A 203 -8.77 -13.69 2.87
CA PHE A 203 -8.32 -12.44 2.25
C PHE A 203 -8.17 -12.65 0.74
N VAL A 204 -8.91 -11.86 -0.05
CA VAL A 204 -8.78 -11.83 -1.52
C VAL A 204 -7.75 -10.78 -1.87
N ALA A 205 -6.64 -11.19 -2.47
CA ALA A 205 -5.46 -10.35 -2.68
C ALA A 205 -5.09 -10.23 -4.17
N PRO A 206 -4.61 -9.05 -4.63
CA PRO A 206 -4.26 -8.84 -6.04
C PRO A 206 -2.94 -9.49 -6.43
N PHE A 207 -1.81 -8.89 -6.10
CA PHE A 207 -0.48 -9.34 -6.47
C PHE A 207 0.42 -9.53 -5.24
N ALA A 208 1.34 -10.50 -5.32
CA ALA A 208 2.30 -10.78 -4.25
C ALA A 208 3.49 -9.80 -4.29
N ILE A 209 3.21 -8.53 -4.06
CA ILE A 209 4.19 -7.43 -3.99
C ILE A 209 4.34 -6.93 -2.55
N PRO A 210 5.43 -6.24 -2.20
CA PRO A 210 5.69 -5.79 -0.82
C PRO A 210 4.56 -4.97 -0.20
N GLU A 211 3.87 -4.15 -0.99
CA GLU A 211 2.70 -3.37 -0.60
C GLU A 211 1.61 -4.27 -0.03
N VAL A 212 1.11 -5.21 -0.83
CA VAL A 212 0.00 -6.10 -0.47
C VAL A 212 0.41 -7.08 0.64
N ILE A 213 1.67 -7.53 0.65
CA ILE A 213 2.19 -8.42 1.70
C ILE A 213 2.15 -7.72 3.06
N ARG A 214 2.61 -6.45 3.18
CA ARG A 214 2.59 -5.74 4.46
C ARG A 214 1.17 -5.43 4.93
N GLU A 215 0.24 -5.16 4.01
CA GLU A 215 -1.17 -4.92 4.32
C GLU A 215 -1.84 -6.19 4.89
N ILE A 216 -1.65 -7.34 4.24
CA ILE A 216 -2.10 -8.64 4.75
C ILE A 216 -1.49 -8.96 6.11
N ASP A 217 -0.21 -8.66 6.31
CA ASP A 217 0.48 -8.89 7.57
C ASP A 217 -0.10 -8.01 8.68
N ALA A 218 -0.28 -6.72 8.44
CA ALA A 218 -0.89 -5.79 9.37
C ALA A 218 -2.33 -6.19 9.71
N PHE A 219 -3.12 -6.53 8.71
CA PHE A 219 -4.48 -7.05 8.88
C PHE A 219 -4.50 -8.30 9.77
N THR A 220 -3.59 -9.25 9.50
CA THR A 220 -3.48 -10.48 10.29
C THR A 220 -3.08 -10.19 11.73
N MET A 221 -2.12 -9.30 11.96
CA MET A 221 -1.71 -8.89 13.31
C MET A 221 -2.87 -8.20 14.03
N GLY A 222 -3.59 -7.31 13.37
CA GLY A 222 -4.79 -6.67 13.91
C GLY A 222 -5.88 -7.67 14.29
N ALA A 223 -6.18 -8.63 13.40
CA ALA A 223 -7.16 -9.68 13.67
C ALA A 223 -6.79 -10.51 14.92
N ARG A 224 -5.52 -10.78 15.11
CA ARG A 224 -5.02 -11.56 16.28
C ARG A 224 -5.02 -10.78 17.59
N VAL A 225 -5.10 -9.46 17.57
CA VAL A 225 -5.30 -8.67 18.80
C VAL A 225 -6.68 -8.90 19.41
N THR A 226 -7.71 -8.96 18.59
CA THR A 226 -9.10 -9.16 19.02
C THR A 226 -9.47 -10.65 19.07
N ASN A 227 -8.81 -11.50 18.27
CA ASN A 227 -8.99 -12.95 18.26
C ASN A 227 -7.61 -13.66 18.16
N PRO A 228 -6.94 -13.97 19.28
CA PRO A 228 -5.57 -14.50 19.26
C PRO A 228 -5.37 -15.81 18.49
N LYS A 229 -6.45 -16.53 18.19
CA LYS A 229 -6.43 -17.78 17.41
C LYS A 229 -6.75 -17.54 15.93
N ALA A 230 -7.00 -16.30 15.53
CA ALA A 230 -7.35 -15.99 14.14
C ALA A 230 -6.21 -16.40 13.18
N THR A 231 -6.64 -16.93 12.05
CA THR A 231 -5.80 -17.20 10.88
C THR A 231 -6.41 -16.53 9.66
N VAL A 232 -5.57 -16.01 8.77
CA VAL A 232 -5.98 -15.33 7.54
C VAL A 232 -5.50 -16.15 6.35
N LYS A 233 -6.45 -16.75 5.62
CA LYS A 233 -6.16 -17.51 4.40
C LYS A 233 -6.21 -16.60 3.19
N VAL A 234 -5.09 -16.47 2.48
CA VAL A 234 -4.94 -15.62 1.31
C VAL A 234 -5.21 -16.41 0.03
N VAL A 235 -5.94 -15.79 -0.90
CA VAL A 235 -6.10 -16.26 -2.28
C VAL A 235 -5.73 -15.12 -3.23
N TRP A 236 -4.73 -15.35 -4.06
CA TRP A 236 -4.22 -14.40 -5.05
C TRP A 236 -5.03 -14.45 -6.33
N THR A 237 -5.43 -13.29 -6.85
CA THR A 237 -6.16 -13.14 -8.11
C THR A 237 -5.23 -12.84 -9.28
N ASN A 238 -4.03 -12.31 -9.02
CA ASN A 238 -3.07 -11.79 -10.00
C ASN A 238 -3.66 -10.70 -10.91
N THR A 239 -4.53 -9.88 -10.34
CA THR A 239 -5.14 -8.71 -11.00
C THR A 239 -5.57 -7.69 -9.96
N TRP A 240 -5.57 -6.40 -10.29
CA TRP A 240 -6.13 -5.34 -9.45
C TRP A 240 -7.66 -5.34 -9.52
N PHE A 241 -8.22 -5.50 -10.72
CA PHE A 241 -9.66 -5.44 -10.96
C PHE A 241 -10.08 -6.54 -11.94
N ALA A 242 -10.76 -7.57 -11.45
CA ALA A 242 -11.39 -8.61 -12.26
C ALA A 242 -12.55 -9.27 -11.48
N PRO A 243 -13.74 -8.66 -11.45
CA PRO A 243 -14.87 -9.10 -10.62
C PRO A 243 -15.19 -10.60 -10.70
N ALA A 244 -15.04 -11.23 -11.87
CA ALA A 244 -15.27 -12.66 -12.02
C ALA A 244 -14.22 -13.53 -11.29
N THR A 245 -12.94 -13.13 -11.35
CA THR A 245 -11.83 -13.81 -10.66
C THR A 245 -11.93 -13.60 -9.15
N GLU A 246 -12.22 -12.36 -8.72
CA GLU A 246 -12.43 -11.99 -7.32
C GLU A 246 -13.59 -12.80 -6.70
N ARG A 247 -14.71 -12.91 -7.41
CA ARG A 247 -15.84 -13.75 -7.01
C ARG A 247 -15.41 -15.19 -6.78
N SER A 248 -14.69 -15.79 -7.74
CA SER A 248 -14.24 -17.18 -7.62
C SER A 248 -13.29 -17.36 -6.43
N ALA A 249 -12.39 -16.40 -6.19
CA ALA A 249 -11.48 -16.38 -5.04
C ALA A 249 -12.27 -16.30 -3.73
N ALA A 250 -13.20 -15.35 -3.61
CA ALA A 250 -14.04 -15.19 -2.42
C ALA A 250 -14.90 -16.44 -2.15
N GLU A 251 -15.55 -17.00 -3.16
CA GLU A 251 -16.35 -18.23 -3.05
C GLU A 251 -15.49 -19.43 -2.61
N SER A 252 -14.24 -19.54 -3.06
CA SER A 252 -13.30 -20.57 -2.61
C SER A 252 -12.96 -20.44 -1.13
N LEU A 253 -12.84 -19.21 -0.63
CA LEU A 253 -12.61 -18.93 0.78
C LEU A 253 -13.85 -19.27 1.62
N VAL A 254 -15.05 -18.92 1.15
CA VAL A 254 -16.31 -19.30 1.79
C VAL A 254 -16.42 -20.84 1.88
N ALA A 255 -16.12 -21.56 0.80
CA ALA A 255 -16.09 -23.03 0.78
C ALA A 255 -15.03 -23.62 1.74
N ALA A 256 -13.94 -22.89 2.02
CA ALA A 256 -12.93 -23.28 3.02
C ALA A 256 -13.39 -23.05 4.46
N GLY A 257 -14.58 -22.49 4.68
CA GLY A 257 -15.21 -22.31 5.99
C GLY A 257 -14.74 -21.06 6.74
N VAL A 258 -14.32 -20.00 6.05
CA VAL A 258 -14.11 -18.69 6.65
C VAL A 258 -15.46 -18.05 7.02
N ASP A 259 -15.45 -17.16 8.00
CA ASP A 259 -16.67 -16.45 8.43
C ASP A 259 -16.53 -14.91 8.33
N VAL A 260 -15.35 -14.43 7.95
CA VAL A 260 -15.09 -13.04 7.58
C VAL A 260 -14.21 -13.03 6.33
N LEU A 261 -14.44 -12.08 5.42
CA LEU A 261 -13.58 -11.81 4.26
C LEU A 261 -12.90 -10.44 4.42
N GLY A 262 -11.60 -10.39 4.20
CA GLY A 262 -10.83 -9.18 3.93
C GLY A 262 -10.60 -9.04 2.43
N ASP A 263 -10.34 -7.82 2.00
CA ASP A 263 -10.21 -7.48 0.59
C ASP A 263 -9.02 -6.55 0.35
N GLY A 264 -8.32 -6.77 -0.74
CA GLY A 264 -7.30 -5.89 -1.31
C GLY A 264 -7.55 -5.68 -2.81
N GLN A 265 -8.81 -5.80 -3.27
CA GLN A 265 -9.22 -5.65 -4.67
C GLN A 265 -9.93 -4.32 -4.90
N ASP A 266 -9.85 -3.82 -6.11
CA ASP A 266 -10.45 -2.53 -6.49
C ASP A 266 -11.97 -2.60 -6.68
N SER A 267 -12.59 -3.79 -6.63
CA SER A 267 -14.04 -3.93 -6.79
C SER A 267 -14.73 -4.40 -5.50
N PRO A 268 -16.02 -4.10 -5.29
CA PRO A 268 -16.77 -4.52 -4.10
C PRO A 268 -17.24 -5.98 -4.18
N THR A 269 -16.71 -6.78 -5.10
CA THR A 269 -17.19 -8.15 -5.38
C THR A 269 -17.01 -9.08 -4.19
N THR A 270 -15.89 -8.99 -3.47
CA THR A 270 -15.64 -9.78 -2.26
C THR A 270 -16.72 -9.53 -1.20
N GLY A 271 -17.12 -8.26 -1.01
CA GLY A 271 -18.19 -7.89 -0.09
C GLY A 271 -19.56 -8.40 -0.50
N GLN A 272 -19.85 -8.40 -1.81
CA GLN A 272 -21.09 -8.97 -2.34
C GLN A 272 -21.17 -10.49 -2.11
N VAL A 273 -20.06 -11.21 -2.27
CA VAL A 273 -19.97 -12.64 -1.95
C VAL A 273 -20.14 -12.87 -0.45
N ALA A 274 -19.50 -12.07 0.40
CA ALA A 274 -19.66 -12.14 1.85
C ALA A 274 -21.12 -11.95 2.25
N ALA A 275 -21.79 -10.94 1.71
CA ALA A 275 -23.20 -10.66 1.98
C ALA A 275 -24.11 -11.83 1.54
N ALA A 276 -23.90 -12.37 0.35
CA ALA A 276 -24.66 -13.52 -0.16
C ALA A 276 -24.49 -14.78 0.71
N ALA A 277 -23.31 -14.96 1.32
CA ALA A 277 -23.01 -16.07 2.22
C ALA A 277 -23.37 -15.79 3.69
N GLY A 278 -23.89 -14.60 4.02
CA GLY A 278 -24.21 -14.20 5.40
C GLY A 278 -22.96 -13.95 6.28
N LEU A 279 -21.81 -13.67 5.66
CA LEU A 279 -20.53 -13.40 6.30
C LEU A 279 -20.32 -11.90 6.53
N LYS A 280 -19.20 -11.55 7.17
CA LYS A 280 -18.75 -10.17 7.35
C LYS A 280 -17.60 -9.85 6.40
N TRP A 281 -17.39 -8.53 6.19
CA TRP A 281 -16.43 -8.05 5.20
C TRP A 281 -15.77 -6.74 5.63
N THR A 282 -14.46 -6.62 5.40
CA THR A 282 -13.72 -5.38 5.38
C THR A 282 -13.39 -5.03 3.93
N GLY A 283 -13.71 -3.80 3.52
CA GLY A 283 -13.38 -3.30 2.19
C GLY A 283 -11.99 -2.71 2.09
N TYR A 284 -11.70 -2.08 0.95
CA TYR A 284 -10.39 -1.54 0.60
C TYR A 284 -10.52 -0.21 -0.16
N ASP A 285 -9.60 0.73 0.09
CA ASP A 285 -9.37 2.03 -0.56
C ASP A 285 -10.49 3.07 -0.46
N SER A 286 -11.75 2.66 -0.36
CA SER A 286 -12.89 3.58 -0.32
C SER A 286 -14.01 3.08 0.59
N ASP A 287 -14.98 3.95 0.90
CA ASP A 287 -16.20 3.54 1.59
C ASP A 287 -17.13 2.79 0.64
N GLN A 288 -17.09 1.47 0.72
CA GLN A 288 -17.89 0.56 -0.09
C GLN A 288 -19.14 0.04 0.63
N THR A 289 -19.55 0.67 1.74
CA THR A 289 -20.70 0.28 2.58
C THR A 289 -21.96 0.02 1.75
N SER A 290 -22.21 0.83 0.72
CA SER A 290 -23.43 0.75 -0.10
C SER A 290 -23.58 -0.57 -0.87
N PHE A 291 -22.50 -1.29 -1.14
CA PHE A 291 -22.50 -2.54 -1.92
C PHE A 291 -22.87 -3.78 -1.10
N ALA A 292 -22.59 -3.76 0.21
CA ALA A 292 -22.87 -4.86 1.12
C ALA A 292 -23.07 -4.39 2.57
N PRO A 293 -24.10 -3.55 2.86
CA PRO A 293 -24.23 -2.84 4.13
C PRO A 293 -24.38 -3.74 5.35
N ASP A 294 -24.95 -4.94 5.20
CA ASP A 294 -25.13 -5.88 6.31
C ASP A 294 -23.88 -6.77 6.55
N ALA A 295 -23.00 -6.89 5.55
CA ALA A 295 -21.72 -7.57 5.68
C ALA A 295 -20.61 -6.62 6.16
N TRP A 296 -20.74 -5.33 5.93
CA TRP A 296 -19.74 -4.30 6.15
C TRP A 296 -19.25 -4.21 7.59
N LEU A 297 -17.93 -4.13 7.76
CA LEU A 297 -17.27 -3.83 9.03
C LEU A 297 -16.63 -2.44 9.02
N THR A 298 -15.67 -2.21 8.14
CA THR A 298 -14.95 -0.95 7.90
C THR A 298 -13.99 -1.15 6.72
N ALA A 299 -13.21 -0.13 6.38
CA ALA A 299 -12.10 -0.21 5.41
C ALA A 299 -11.01 0.79 5.74
N THR A 300 -9.79 0.52 5.30
CA THR A 300 -8.73 1.51 5.07
C THR A 300 -9.13 2.37 3.87
N THR A 301 -9.03 3.68 3.97
CA THR A 301 -9.29 4.59 2.86
C THR A 301 -8.20 5.65 2.74
N TYR A 302 -8.02 6.16 1.53
CA TYR A 302 -7.04 7.19 1.21
C TYR A 302 -7.70 8.52 0.87
N ASN A 303 -7.24 9.59 1.50
CA ASN A 303 -7.69 10.96 1.24
C ASN A 303 -6.68 11.68 0.33
N TRP A 304 -6.71 11.37 -0.96
CA TRP A 304 -5.79 11.87 -1.97
C TRP A 304 -5.88 13.37 -2.23
N GLY A 305 -7.06 13.97 -2.06
CA GLY A 305 -7.34 15.37 -2.45
C GLY A 305 -6.39 16.41 -1.85
N PRO A 306 -6.12 16.40 -0.53
CA PRO A 306 -5.17 17.32 0.10
C PRO A 306 -3.75 17.22 -0.49
N TYR A 307 -3.24 16.00 -0.71
CA TYR A 307 -1.94 15.78 -1.34
C TYR A 307 -1.90 16.38 -2.75
N TYR A 308 -2.86 16.05 -3.61
CA TYR A 308 -2.92 16.61 -4.95
C TYR A 308 -3.01 18.13 -4.95
N THR A 309 -3.78 18.70 -4.02
CA THR A 309 -3.90 20.15 -3.87
C THR A 309 -2.58 20.80 -3.48
N GLN A 310 -1.82 20.17 -2.58
CA GLN A 310 -0.50 20.61 -2.17
C GLN A 310 0.48 20.61 -3.35
N GLU A 311 0.58 19.49 -4.07
CA GLU A 311 1.51 19.33 -5.18
C GLU A 311 1.20 20.27 -6.35
N VAL A 312 -0.07 20.39 -6.72
CA VAL A 312 -0.50 21.34 -7.76
C VAL A 312 -0.25 22.78 -7.32
N THR A 313 -0.47 23.12 -6.04
CA THR A 313 -0.15 24.46 -5.51
C THR A 313 1.34 24.77 -5.63
N ALA A 314 2.19 23.84 -5.23
CA ALA A 314 3.65 23.96 -5.31
C ALA A 314 4.11 24.09 -6.78
N ALA A 315 3.53 23.30 -7.68
CA ALA A 315 3.82 23.35 -9.12
C ALA A 315 3.42 24.69 -9.75
N MET A 316 2.21 25.18 -9.44
CA MET A 316 1.73 26.49 -9.92
C MET A 316 2.57 27.67 -9.41
N GLY A 317 3.09 27.53 -8.18
CA GLY A 317 3.95 28.52 -7.53
C GLY A 317 5.42 28.42 -7.91
N GLY A 318 5.85 27.43 -8.67
CA GLY A 318 7.25 27.16 -9.02
C GLY A 318 8.12 26.74 -7.83
N THR A 319 7.52 26.24 -6.77
CA THR A 319 8.20 25.78 -5.54
C THR A 319 8.25 24.27 -5.41
N TRP A 320 7.63 23.54 -6.34
CA TRP A 320 7.63 22.08 -6.36
C TRP A 320 9.06 21.53 -6.40
N LYS A 321 9.30 20.48 -5.63
CA LYS A 321 10.58 19.75 -5.58
C LYS A 321 10.30 18.28 -5.49
N SER A 322 11.11 17.49 -6.15
CA SER A 322 11.07 16.02 -6.03
C SER A 322 11.25 15.58 -4.58
N HIS A 323 10.40 14.70 -4.14
CA HIS A 323 10.41 14.14 -2.79
C HIS A 323 9.71 12.77 -2.76
N PHE A 324 9.91 12.06 -1.66
CA PHE A 324 9.14 10.87 -1.32
C PHE A 324 8.16 11.25 -0.21
N TYR A 325 6.87 11.05 -0.46
CA TYR A 325 5.80 11.28 0.51
C TYR A 325 5.23 9.95 1.00
N TYR A 326 5.09 9.80 2.32
CA TYR A 326 4.46 8.64 2.95
C TYR A 326 3.50 9.12 4.03
N GLY A 327 2.25 9.35 3.63
CA GLY A 327 1.20 9.90 4.49
C GLY A 327 0.60 8.86 5.43
N GLY A 328 -0.02 9.31 6.52
CA GLY A 328 -0.62 8.44 7.52
C GLY A 328 -1.87 9.02 8.16
N PHE A 329 -2.23 8.50 9.34
CA PHE A 329 -3.32 9.07 10.12
C PHE A 329 -3.00 10.46 10.68
N ALA A 330 -1.71 10.76 10.93
CA ALA A 330 -1.28 12.01 11.57
C ALA A 330 -1.60 13.23 10.70
N ASP A 331 -1.42 13.12 9.40
CA ASP A 331 -1.69 14.17 8.41
C ASP A 331 -3.05 14.02 7.71
N GLY A 332 -3.82 12.99 8.07
CA GLY A 332 -5.15 12.74 7.53
C GLY A 332 -5.16 12.18 6.11
N PHE A 333 -4.05 11.59 5.68
CA PHE A 333 -3.94 10.92 4.39
C PHE A 333 -4.59 9.53 4.43
N ILE A 334 -4.39 8.78 5.53
CA ILE A 334 -5.12 7.54 5.82
C ILE A 334 -6.32 7.89 6.72
N VAL A 335 -7.48 7.36 6.37
CA VAL A 335 -8.73 7.54 7.09
C VAL A 335 -9.47 6.20 7.14
N MET A 336 -10.08 5.86 8.28
CA MET A 336 -10.97 4.70 8.34
C MET A 336 -12.35 5.04 7.80
N ALA A 337 -12.91 4.15 6.98
CA ALA A 337 -14.31 4.22 6.60
C ALA A 337 -15.22 4.01 7.84
N PRO A 338 -16.46 4.53 7.83
CA PRO A 338 -17.39 4.36 8.93
C PRO A 338 -17.61 2.90 9.32
N PHE A 339 -17.74 2.63 10.61
CA PHE A 339 -18.04 1.29 11.09
C PHE A 339 -19.40 0.79 10.65
N GLY A 340 -19.47 -0.46 10.24
CA GLY A 340 -20.69 -1.17 9.96
C GLY A 340 -21.50 -1.45 11.23
N LYS A 341 -22.81 -1.69 11.05
CA LYS A 341 -23.77 -1.92 12.14
C LYS A 341 -23.42 -3.10 13.06
N SER A 342 -22.64 -4.05 12.57
CA SER A 342 -22.27 -5.26 13.32
C SER A 342 -20.99 -5.12 14.14
N VAL A 343 -20.28 -3.99 14.02
CA VAL A 343 -19.12 -3.69 14.89
C VAL A 343 -19.67 -3.12 16.19
N ASP A 344 -19.50 -3.85 17.29
CA ASP A 344 -20.02 -3.43 18.60
C ASP A 344 -19.22 -2.26 19.18
N ALA A 345 -19.82 -1.56 20.14
CA ALA A 345 -19.26 -0.35 20.73
C ALA A 345 -17.89 -0.58 21.42
N ALA A 346 -17.66 -1.76 21.99
CA ALA A 346 -16.38 -2.08 22.63
C ALA A 346 -15.27 -2.26 21.58
N THR A 347 -15.57 -2.92 20.47
CA THR A 347 -14.68 -3.07 19.33
C THR A 347 -14.38 -1.72 18.69
N GLN A 348 -15.40 -0.89 18.45
CA GLN A 348 -15.20 0.48 17.93
C GLN A 348 -14.29 1.30 18.84
N ALA A 349 -14.53 1.28 20.16
CA ALA A 349 -13.70 2.01 21.13
C ALA A 349 -12.23 1.51 21.11
N ALA A 350 -12.00 0.18 21.01
CA ALA A 350 -10.66 -0.39 20.96
C ALA A 350 -9.92 0.03 19.66
N ILE A 351 -10.61 0.02 18.51
CA ILE A 351 -10.05 0.45 17.22
C ILE A 351 -9.71 1.94 17.27
N THR A 352 -10.65 2.79 17.72
CA THR A 352 -10.44 4.24 17.83
C THR A 352 -9.27 4.59 18.77
N ALA A 353 -9.13 3.87 19.89
CA ALA A 353 -7.98 4.04 20.79
C ALA A 353 -6.65 3.64 20.12
N LYS A 354 -6.66 2.59 19.31
CA LYS A 354 -5.49 2.15 18.56
C LYS A 354 -5.12 3.12 17.45
N GLU A 355 -6.10 3.61 16.68
CA GLU A 355 -5.93 4.69 15.71
C GLU A 355 -5.28 5.92 16.34
N ALA A 356 -5.78 6.36 17.50
CA ALA A 356 -5.21 7.48 18.23
C ALA A 356 -3.75 7.25 18.63
N ALA A 357 -3.38 6.03 19.01
CA ALA A 357 -2.00 5.67 19.34
C ALA A 357 -1.08 5.68 18.09
N ILE A 358 -1.57 5.20 16.95
CA ILE A 358 -0.86 5.27 15.67
C ILE A 358 -0.67 6.75 15.28
N LYS A 359 -1.72 7.54 15.30
CA LYS A 359 -1.71 8.97 15.00
C LYS A 359 -0.74 9.76 15.88
N ALA A 360 -0.60 9.38 17.13
CA ALA A 360 0.32 9.99 18.08
C ALA A 360 1.78 9.46 17.94
N GLY A 361 2.04 8.50 17.06
CA GLY A 361 3.34 7.84 16.89
C GLY A 361 3.78 6.99 18.10
N THR A 362 2.84 6.62 18.98
CA THR A 362 3.12 5.78 20.16
C THR A 362 2.92 4.29 19.91
N PHE A 363 2.40 3.94 18.75
CA PHE A 363 2.25 2.58 18.26
C PHE A 363 2.49 2.52 16.75
N ASP A 364 3.22 1.51 16.29
CA ASP A 364 3.37 1.13 14.88
C ASP A 364 3.12 -0.39 14.79
N PRO A 365 2.26 -0.86 13.86
CA PRO A 365 1.96 -2.29 13.69
C PRO A 365 3.21 -3.16 13.48
N PHE A 366 4.25 -2.60 12.86
CA PHE A 366 5.51 -3.30 12.58
C PHE A 366 6.59 -3.07 13.63
N THR A 367 6.19 -2.77 14.87
CA THR A 367 7.10 -2.81 16.03
C THR A 367 7.15 -4.22 16.61
N GLY A 368 8.35 -4.80 16.67
CA GLY A 368 8.58 -6.15 17.19
C GLY A 368 8.36 -6.32 18.71
N PRO A 369 8.22 -7.56 19.16
CA PRO A 369 8.57 -8.78 18.42
C PRO A 369 7.51 -9.25 17.44
N ILE A 370 7.90 -9.52 16.19
CA ILE A 370 7.02 -10.11 15.18
C ILE A 370 7.62 -11.42 14.70
N THR A 371 6.80 -12.47 14.72
CA THR A 371 7.18 -13.81 14.26
C THR A 371 6.68 -14.02 12.83
N LYS A 372 7.54 -14.56 11.97
CA LYS A 372 7.16 -14.96 10.60
C LYS A 372 6.30 -16.22 10.61
N GLN A 373 5.68 -16.50 9.47
CA GLN A 373 4.86 -17.68 9.24
C GLN A 373 5.59 -18.99 9.53
N ASP A 374 6.89 -19.06 9.27
CA ASP A 374 7.74 -20.24 9.50
C ASP A 374 8.24 -20.37 10.96
N GLY A 375 7.83 -19.46 11.84
CA GLY A 375 8.22 -19.43 13.24
C GLY A 375 9.52 -18.68 13.54
N SER A 376 10.25 -18.22 12.53
CA SER A 376 11.45 -17.40 12.72
C SER A 376 11.12 -15.97 13.14
N VAL A 377 12.11 -15.25 13.69
CA VAL A 377 11.94 -13.82 14.03
C VAL A 377 11.89 -12.99 12.76
N GLY A 378 10.80 -12.26 12.57
CA GLY A 378 10.63 -11.27 11.50
C GLY A 378 11.16 -9.90 11.91
N VAL A 379 10.67 -9.39 13.07
CA VAL A 379 11.12 -8.13 13.64
C VAL A 379 11.50 -8.38 15.11
N PRO A 380 12.74 -8.08 15.52
CA PRO A 380 13.17 -8.24 16.91
C PRO A 380 12.40 -7.34 17.88
N ALA A 381 12.32 -7.73 19.16
CA ALA A 381 11.68 -6.91 20.18
C ALA A 381 12.33 -5.51 20.28
N GLY A 382 11.50 -4.47 20.35
CA GLY A 382 11.93 -3.08 20.46
C GLY A 382 12.48 -2.47 19.16
N THR A 383 12.38 -3.19 18.04
CA THR A 383 12.71 -2.67 16.70
C THR A 383 11.42 -2.37 15.95
N THR A 384 11.38 -1.27 15.21
CA THR A 384 10.29 -0.95 14.27
C THR A 384 10.85 -0.99 12.84
N LEU A 385 10.13 -1.58 11.90
CA LEU A 385 10.52 -1.55 10.49
C LEU A 385 10.49 -0.12 9.97
N SER A 386 11.56 0.28 9.28
CA SER A 386 11.55 1.53 8.53
C SER A 386 10.61 1.45 7.33
N VAL A 387 10.25 2.58 6.72
CA VAL A 387 9.47 2.62 5.47
C VAL A 387 10.16 1.80 4.38
N ASN A 388 11.48 1.89 4.25
CA ASN A 388 12.24 1.11 3.27
C ASN A 388 12.18 -0.41 3.54
N ASP A 389 12.19 -0.84 4.81
CA ASP A 389 12.01 -2.25 5.16
C ASP A 389 10.60 -2.73 4.77
N LYS A 390 9.57 -1.90 5.00
CA LYS A 390 8.18 -2.18 4.62
C LYS A 390 8.04 -2.30 3.09
N TYR A 391 8.75 -1.47 2.30
CA TYR A 391 8.78 -1.51 0.83
C TYR A 391 9.52 -2.72 0.25
N SER A 392 10.26 -3.45 1.07
CA SER A 392 10.98 -4.67 0.66
C SER A 392 10.43 -5.94 1.31
N LEU A 393 9.28 -5.85 1.98
CA LEU A 393 8.68 -6.98 2.70
C LEU A 393 8.28 -8.09 1.72
N SER A 394 8.71 -9.33 2.01
CA SER A 394 8.52 -10.48 1.10
C SER A 394 8.21 -11.77 1.88
N TRP A 395 7.73 -11.63 3.11
CA TRP A 395 7.40 -12.76 3.99
C TRP A 395 6.11 -12.46 4.74
N PHE A 396 5.40 -13.50 5.15
CA PHE A 396 4.18 -13.38 5.94
C PHE A 396 4.44 -13.54 7.44
N VAL A 397 3.62 -12.84 8.25
CA VAL A 397 3.57 -13.02 9.70
C VAL A 397 2.89 -14.33 10.09
N GLN A 398 3.15 -14.78 11.31
CA GLN A 398 2.46 -15.91 11.91
C GLN A 398 0.95 -15.65 11.95
N GLY A 399 0.18 -16.61 11.45
CA GLY A 399 -1.27 -16.55 11.36
C GLY A 399 -1.79 -16.44 9.91
N VAL A 400 -0.95 -16.02 8.97
CA VAL A 400 -1.28 -16.07 7.54
C VAL A 400 -1.18 -17.50 7.03
N ILE A 401 -2.13 -17.92 6.19
CA ILE A 401 -2.15 -19.20 5.47
C ILE A 401 -2.11 -18.89 3.98
N GLY A 402 -1.03 -19.25 3.33
CA GLY A 402 -0.77 -18.97 1.91
C GLY A 402 0.71 -18.78 1.64
N SER A 403 1.03 -18.35 0.42
CA SER A 403 2.40 -18.06 -0.01
C SER A 403 2.58 -16.57 -0.25
N ALA A 404 3.64 -15.97 0.28
CA ALA A 404 4.03 -14.59 -0.03
C ALA A 404 4.67 -14.44 -1.43
N LYS A 405 4.60 -15.48 -2.25
CA LYS A 405 5.13 -15.48 -3.64
C LYS A 405 4.02 -15.55 -4.69
N GLY A 406 2.76 -15.50 -4.24
CA GLY A 406 1.60 -15.71 -5.09
C GLY A 406 1.24 -17.17 -5.32
#